data_1bd41f5ee6d7dbee985c39796e8463bf
#
_entry.id   1bd41f5ee6d7dbee985c39796e8463bf
#
_cell.length_a   1.000
_cell.length_b   1.000
_cell.length_c   1.000
_cell.angle_alpha   90.00
_cell.angle_beta   90.00
_cell.angle_gamma   90.00
#
_symmetry.space_group_name_H-M   'P 1'
#
loop_
_entity.id
_entity.type
_entity.pdbx_description
1 polymer ?
#
loop_
_entity_poly.entity_id
_entity_poly.type
_entity_poly.pdbx_seq_one_letter_code
_entity_poly.pdbx_strand_id
1 'polypeptide(L)'
;TGFAHSPDDVPDLIEMVGGAPLVIKLLEGTQGIGVVLCETEKAAESVLEAFMGLKHNIMVQEYIKEAGGADIRCFVVGDKVIASMKRQAAPGEFRSNLHRGGSASLIKITPEERMTAIRAARVMGLNVAGVDILRSNHGPLVMEVNSSPGLEGIESTTGKDIAGIIIQYLEKNGGPHLARTKGKG
;
A
#
# COMPACT_ATOMS: atom_id res chain seq x y z
N THR A 1 -1.33 7.49 10.47
CA THR A 1 -2.09 7.88 9.25
C THR A 1 -3.29 8.70 9.64
N GLY A 2 -3.50 9.82 8.97
CA GLY A 2 -4.65 10.70 9.13
C GLY A 2 -5.17 11.25 7.81
N PHE A 3 -6.37 11.82 7.83
CA PHE A 3 -6.99 12.44 6.67
C PHE A 3 -7.25 13.91 6.97
N ALA A 4 -6.86 14.79 6.06
CA ALA A 4 -7.10 16.22 6.17
C ALA A 4 -8.44 16.59 5.51
N HIS A 5 -9.28 17.33 6.26
CA HIS A 5 -10.59 17.80 5.79
C HIS A 5 -10.67 19.33 5.79
N SER A 6 -9.89 19.99 6.64
CA SER A 6 -9.86 21.45 6.79
C SER A 6 -8.41 21.94 6.97
N PRO A 7 -8.07 23.15 6.50
CA PRO A 7 -6.78 23.77 6.80
C PRO A 7 -6.51 23.91 8.31
N ASP A 8 -7.56 24.11 9.11
CA ASP A 8 -7.43 24.23 10.57
C ASP A 8 -6.99 22.92 11.25
N ASP A 9 -7.20 21.76 10.59
CA ASP A 9 -6.79 20.45 11.10
C ASP A 9 -5.30 20.15 10.88
N VAL A 10 -4.59 20.96 10.09
CA VAL A 10 -3.22 20.68 9.62
C VAL A 10 -2.21 20.50 10.76
N PRO A 11 -2.15 21.38 11.78
CA PRO A 11 -1.21 21.22 12.89
C PRO A 11 -1.46 19.93 13.67
N ASP A 12 -2.71 19.63 14.01
CA ASP A 12 -3.11 18.45 14.77
C ASP A 12 -2.83 17.15 13.98
N LEU A 13 -3.00 17.21 12.65
CA LEU A 13 -2.73 16.09 11.77
C LEU A 13 -1.22 15.78 11.67
N ILE A 14 -0.38 16.80 11.61
CA ILE A 14 1.08 16.66 11.63
C ILE A 14 1.53 16.04 12.96
N GLU A 15 1.01 16.53 14.08
CA GLU A 15 1.29 15.97 15.41
C GLU A 15 0.82 14.51 15.53
N MET A 16 -0.39 14.20 15.05
CA MET A 16 -0.97 12.84 15.05
C MET A 16 -0.09 11.81 14.36
N VAL A 17 0.61 12.18 13.29
CA VAL A 17 1.51 11.28 12.55
C VAL A 17 2.94 11.30 13.06
N GLY A 18 3.23 12.01 14.17
CA GLY A 18 4.53 12.05 14.83
C GLY A 18 5.47 13.14 14.32
N GLY A 19 4.96 14.15 13.64
CA GLY A 19 5.73 15.26 13.08
C GLY A 19 6.44 14.93 11.77
N ALA A 20 7.34 15.81 11.36
CA ALA A 20 8.15 15.60 10.16
C ALA A 20 9.42 14.76 10.47
N PRO A 21 9.94 13.99 9.48
CA PRO A 21 9.44 13.86 8.12
C PRO A 21 8.16 13.02 8.02
N LEU A 22 7.28 13.41 7.13
CA LEU A 22 6.01 12.74 6.88
C LEU A 22 5.71 12.65 5.37
N VAL A 23 4.76 11.80 4.99
CA VAL A 23 4.35 11.60 3.59
C VAL A 23 2.93 12.08 3.40
N ILE A 24 2.73 12.98 2.44
CA ILE A 24 1.42 13.46 2.01
C ILE A 24 1.04 12.76 0.71
N LYS A 25 -0.19 12.24 0.62
CA LYS A 25 -0.68 11.52 -0.55
C LYS A 25 -2.04 12.09 -1.00
N LEU A 26 -2.17 12.32 -2.30
CA LEU A 26 -3.47 12.51 -2.94
C LEU A 26 -4.14 11.15 -3.09
N LEU A 27 -5.41 11.03 -2.67
CA LEU A 27 -6.13 9.75 -2.75
C LEU A 27 -6.48 9.37 -4.19
N GLU A 28 -6.63 10.36 -5.07
CA GLU A 28 -6.92 10.17 -6.49
C GLU A 28 -5.66 9.90 -7.34
N GLY A 29 -4.48 9.81 -6.72
CA GLY A 29 -3.21 9.54 -7.40
C GLY A 29 -2.99 8.06 -7.71
N THR A 30 -2.24 7.79 -8.77
CA THR A 30 -1.77 6.44 -9.13
C THR A 30 -0.26 6.42 -9.34
N GLN A 31 0.39 5.27 -9.17
CA GLN A 31 1.82 5.07 -9.46
C GLN A 31 2.77 6.04 -8.75
N GLY A 32 2.40 6.50 -7.53
CA GLY A 32 3.18 7.46 -6.77
C GLY A 32 3.09 8.92 -7.28
N ILE A 33 2.14 9.23 -8.18
CA ILE A 33 1.79 10.61 -8.52
C ILE A 33 0.99 11.19 -7.36
N GLY A 34 1.32 12.44 -6.97
CA GLY A 34 0.69 13.08 -5.81
C GLY A 34 1.16 12.55 -4.46
N VAL A 35 2.32 11.88 -4.40
CA VAL A 35 2.97 11.46 -3.16
C VAL A 35 4.18 12.34 -2.91
N VAL A 36 4.19 13.05 -1.79
CA VAL A 36 5.22 14.04 -1.42
C VAL A 36 5.81 13.68 -0.06
N LEU A 37 7.13 13.60 0.02
CA LEU A 37 7.86 13.53 1.28
C LEU A 37 8.13 14.98 1.76
N CYS A 38 7.66 15.31 2.94
CA CYS A 38 7.92 16.58 3.60
C CYS A 38 8.92 16.36 4.73
N GLU A 39 10.12 16.91 4.58
CA GLU A 39 11.20 16.75 5.57
C GLU A 39 11.04 17.67 6.78
N THR A 40 10.24 18.74 6.64
CA THR A 40 9.96 19.71 7.72
C THR A 40 8.46 19.94 7.84
N GLU A 41 8.01 20.32 9.05
CA GLU A 41 6.60 20.67 9.30
C GLU A 41 6.14 21.83 8.42
N LYS A 42 6.97 22.86 8.28
CA LYS A 42 6.66 24.01 7.42
C LYS A 42 6.47 23.63 5.95
N ALA A 43 7.23 22.68 5.43
CA ALA A 43 7.02 22.14 4.09
C ALA A 43 5.72 21.34 4.01
N ALA A 44 5.40 20.57 5.06
CA ALA A 44 4.14 19.83 5.13
C ALA A 44 2.92 20.76 5.16
N GLU A 45 2.93 21.79 5.98
CA GLU A 45 1.88 22.82 6.03
C GLU A 45 1.64 23.41 4.64
N SER A 46 2.69 23.89 3.98
CA SER A 46 2.60 24.50 2.65
C SER A 46 2.02 23.57 1.59
N VAL A 47 2.42 22.29 1.61
CA VAL A 47 1.90 21.28 0.66
C VAL A 47 0.45 20.95 0.95
N LEU A 48 0.08 20.81 2.23
CA LEU A 48 -1.31 20.52 2.64
C LEU A 48 -2.24 21.67 2.24
N GLU A 49 -1.86 22.92 2.53
CA GLU A 49 -2.62 24.10 2.13
C GLU A 49 -2.82 24.17 0.61
N ALA A 50 -1.76 23.91 -0.16
CA ALA A 50 -1.83 23.91 -1.63
C ALA A 50 -2.80 22.84 -2.15
N PHE A 51 -2.73 21.61 -1.63
CA PHE A 51 -3.59 20.51 -2.06
C PHE A 51 -5.04 20.70 -1.64
N MET A 52 -5.28 21.25 -0.45
CA MET A 52 -6.63 21.61 0.02
C MET A 52 -7.25 22.70 -0.84
N GLY A 53 -6.46 23.71 -1.23
CA GLY A 53 -6.90 24.74 -2.17
C GLY A 53 -7.39 24.17 -3.51
N LEU A 54 -6.87 23.04 -3.92
CA LEU A 54 -7.29 22.29 -5.13
C LEU A 54 -8.47 21.34 -4.86
N LYS A 55 -9.00 21.27 -3.64
CA LYS A 55 -10.11 20.39 -3.21
C LYS A 55 -9.86 18.90 -3.43
N HIS A 56 -8.62 18.46 -3.29
CA HIS A 56 -8.28 17.05 -3.31
C HIS A 56 -8.44 16.40 -1.94
N ASN A 57 -8.77 15.11 -1.93
CA ASN A 57 -8.74 14.30 -0.73
C ASN A 57 -7.30 13.94 -0.40
N ILE A 58 -6.89 14.21 0.83
CA ILE A 58 -5.50 14.12 1.26
C ILE A 58 -5.38 13.14 2.41
N MET A 59 -4.38 12.29 2.31
CA MET A 59 -3.94 11.40 3.39
C MET A 59 -2.52 11.79 3.82
N VAL A 60 -2.29 11.82 5.14
CA VAL A 60 -0.97 12.06 5.73
C VAL A 60 -0.54 10.81 6.48
N GLN A 61 0.71 10.41 6.28
CA GLN A 61 1.29 9.23 6.91
C GLN A 61 2.66 9.56 7.52
N GLU A 62 2.97 8.92 8.63
CA GLU A 62 4.32 8.84 9.17
C GLU A 62 5.29 8.32 8.10
N TYR A 63 6.46 8.94 7.99
CA TYR A 63 7.53 8.44 7.15
C TYR A 63 8.38 7.44 7.91
N ILE A 64 8.38 6.19 7.47
CA ILE A 64 9.13 5.10 8.10
C ILE A 64 10.57 5.09 7.56
N LYS A 65 11.47 5.84 8.23
CA LYS A 65 12.86 6.03 7.81
C LYS A 65 13.63 4.72 7.70
N GLU A 66 13.40 3.81 8.65
CA GLU A 66 14.09 2.52 8.71
C GLU A 66 13.73 1.56 7.58
N ALA A 67 12.64 1.81 6.87
CA ALA A 67 12.32 1.07 5.65
C ALA A 67 13.29 1.39 4.51
N GLY A 68 14.02 2.53 4.59
CA GLY A 68 15.09 2.88 3.65
C GLY A 68 14.65 2.97 2.18
N GLY A 69 13.43 3.44 1.92
CA GLY A 69 12.86 3.48 0.57
C GLY A 69 12.53 2.09 0.00
N ALA A 70 12.38 1.09 0.87
CA ALA A 70 11.97 -0.25 0.48
C ALA A 70 10.60 -0.60 1.02
N ASP A 71 9.86 -1.40 0.26
CA ASP A 71 8.66 -2.07 0.73
C ASP A 71 8.65 -3.55 0.34
N ILE A 72 7.72 -4.29 0.92
CA ILE A 72 7.46 -5.68 0.60
C ILE A 72 6.05 -5.77 0.04
N ARG A 73 5.92 -6.15 -1.23
CA ARG A 73 4.64 -6.54 -1.81
C ARG A 73 4.36 -8.00 -1.52
N CYS A 74 3.29 -8.26 -0.78
CA CYS A 74 2.72 -9.58 -0.56
C CYS A 74 1.49 -9.78 -1.44
N PHE A 75 1.50 -10.81 -2.30
CA PHE A 75 0.34 -11.15 -3.11
C PHE A 75 -0.51 -12.19 -2.38
N VAL A 76 -1.72 -11.80 -2.01
CA VAL A 76 -2.66 -12.62 -1.25
C VAL A 76 -3.72 -13.18 -2.18
N VAL A 77 -3.98 -14.50 -2.08
CA VAL A 77 -5.11 -15.16 -2.72
C VAL A 77 -5.80 -16.05 -1.68
N GLY A 78 -7.06 -15.75 -1.39
CA GLY A 78 -7.79 -16.38 -0.30
C GLY A 78 -7.14 -16.10 1.06
N ASP A 79 -6.72 -17.15 1.73
CA ASP A 79 -6.08 -17.12 3.05
C ASP A 79 -4.55 -17.28 3.01
N LYS A 80 -3.92 -17.09 1.82
CA LYS A 80 -2.50 -17.35 1.63
C LYS A 80 -1.78 -16.21 0.93
N VAL A 81 -0.56 -15.92 1.39
CA VAL A 81 0.42 -15.16 0.60
C VAL A 81 1.08 -16.14 -0.37
N ILE A 82 0.77 -16.01 -1.66
CA ILE A 82 1.25 -16.90 -2.72
C ILE A 82 2.60 -16.46 -3.29
N ALA A 83 2.89 -15.17 -3.24
CA ALA A 83 4.14 -14.59 -3.69
C ALA A 83 4.51 -13.36 -2.85
N SER A 84 5.80 -13.06 -2.77
CA SER A 84 6.30 -11.85 -2.14
C SER A 84 7.57 -11.35 -2.84
N MET A 85 7.71 -10.05 -2.98
CA MET A 85 8.90 -9.39 -3.50
C MET A 85 9.23 -8.16 -2.66
N LYS A 86 10.53 -7.86 -2.53
CA LYS A 86 11.00 -6.56 -2.05
C LYS A 86 11.09 -5.63 -3.23
N ARG A 87 10.54 -4.42 -3.09
CA ARG A 87 10.79 -3.32 -4.03
C ARG A 87 11.71 -2.32 -3.35
N GLN A 88 12.65 -1.78 -4.08
CA GLN A 88 13.62 -0.82 -3.57
C GLN A 88 13.60 0.41 -4.47
N ALA A 89 13.45 1.59 -3.89
CA ALA A 89 13.56 2.86 -4.58
C ALA A 89 14.94 3.05 -5.21
N ALA A 90 14.99 3.78 -6.32
CA ALA A 90 16.25 4.23 -6.92
C ALA A 90 17.00 5.19 -5.96
N PRO A 91 18.33 5.34 -6.10
CA PRO A 91 19.08 6.28 -5.28
C PRO A 91 18.49 7.70 -5.37
N GLY A 92 18.24 8.32 -4.21
CA GLY A 92 17.64 9.66 -4.12
C GLY A 92 16.12 9.70 -4.22
N GLU A 93 15.47 8.56 -4.44
CA GLU A 93 14.02 8.42 -4.44
C GLU A 93 13.57 7.67 -3.17
N PHE A 94 12.43 8.04 -2.61
CA PHE A 94 11.87 7.35 -1.43
C PHE A 94 10.72 6.38 -1.79
N ARG A 95 10.13 6.53 -2.99
CA ARG A 95 9.05 5.68 -3.49
C ARG A 95 9.62 4.46 -4.19
N SER A 96 9.27 3.28 -3.74
CA SER A 96 9.74 1.98 -4.22
C SER A 96 9.09 1.50 -5.53
N ASN A 97 8.28 2.36 -6.19
CA ASN A 97 7.56 2.01 -7.41
C ASN A 97 8.52 1.63 -8.56
N LEU A 98 8.32 0.46 -9.16
CA LEU A 98 9.15 -0.04 -10.26
C LEU A 98 9.14 0.90 -11.48
N HIS A 99 7.99 1.52 -11.79
CA HIS A 99 7.86 2.49 -12.87
C HIS A 99 8.68 3.78 -12.67
N ARG A 100 9.23 4.00 -11.46
CA ARG A 100 10.12 5.12 -11.14
C ARG A 100 11.60 4.72 -11.08
N GLY A 101 11.96 3.62 -11.74
CA GLY A 101 13.32 3.12 -11.74
C GLY A 101 13.70 2.32 -10.49
N GLY A 102 12.73 1.96 -9.67
CA GLY A 102 12.92 1.03 -8.57
C GLY A 102 13.30 -0.36 -9.06
N SER A 103 13.90 -1.16 -8.19
CA SER A 103 14.24 -2.56 -8.44
C SER A 103 13.36 -3.50 -7.63
N ALA A 104 13.19 -4.73 -8.13
CA ALA A 104 12.50 -5.80 -7.42
C ALA A 104 13.45 -6.98 -7.19
N SER A 105 13.29 -7.65 -6.07
CA SER A 105 14.03 -8.86 -5.72
C SER A 105 13.18 -9.83 -4.91
N LEU A 106 13.51 -11.12 -5.01
CA LEU A 106 12.90 -12.14 -4.16
C LEU A 106 13.17 -11.85 -2.70
N ILE A 107 12.16 -12.06 -1.86
CA ILE A 107 12.30 -11.95 -0.42
C ILE A 107 11.57 -13.09 0.29
N LYS A 108 12.18 -13.57 1.37
CA LYS A 108 11.52 -14.45 2.32
C LYS A 108 10.88 -13.58 3.40
N ILE A 109 9.55 -13.61 3.47
CA ILE A 109 8.79 -12.88 4.49
C ILE A 109 8.74 -13.68 5.80
N THR A 110 8.65 -12.93 6.91
CA THR A 110 8.47 -13.52 8.24
C THR A 110 7.03 -14.06 8.43
N PRO A 111 6.81 -14.91 9.43
CA PRO A 111 5.44 -15.32 9.79
C PRO A 111 4.53 -14.12 10.15
N GLU A 112 5.08 -13.11 10.82
CA GLU A 112 4.37 -11.90 11.20
C GLU A 112 3.96 -11.06 9.97
N GLU A 113 4.88 -10.83 9.02
CA GLU A 113 4.59 -10.15 7.76
C GLU A 113 3.51 -10.89 6.96
N ARG A 114 3.59 -12.22 6.92
CA ARG A 114 2.57 -13.06 6.28
C ARG A 114 1.20 -12.90 6.91
N MET A 115 1.12 -12.96 8.25
CA MET A 115 -0.15 -12.81 8.96
C MET A 115 -0.72 -11.41 8.79
N THR A 116 0.13 -10.39 8.83
CA THR A 116 -0.25 -8.98 8.61
C THR A 116 -0.86 -8.78 7.23
N ALA A 117 -0.21 -9.33 6.17
CA ALA A 117 -0.75 -9.24 4.81
C ALA A 117 -2.11 -9.92 4.67
N ILE A 118 -2.26 -11.16 5.18
CA ILE A 118 -3.53 -11.91 5.11
C ILE A 118 -4.63 -11.17 5.88
N ARG A 119 -4.31 -10.67 7.08
CA ARG A 119 -5.26 -9.94 7.91
C ARG A 119 -5.71 -8.64 7.24
N ALA A 120 -4.78 -7.89 6.63
CA ALA A 120 -5.09 -6.65 5.91
C ALA A 120 -6.05 -6.91 4.75
N ALA A 121 -5.77 -7.91 3.89
CA ALA A 121 -6.66 -8.30 2.79
C ALA A 121 -8.06 -8.71 3.31
N ARG A 122 -8.11 -9.51 4.39
CA ARG A 122 -9.37 -9.97 4.99
C ARG A 122 -10.21 -8.83 5.55
N VAL A 123 -9.61 -7.87 6.26
CA VAL A 123 -10.32 -6.70 6.83
C VAL A 123 -10.94 -5.85 5.72
N MET A 124 -10.27 -5.77 4.57
CA MET A 124 -10.78 -5.09 3.37
C MET A 124 -11.80 -5.92 2.57
N GLY A 125 -12.12 -7.15 3.01
CA GLY A 125 -13.05 -8.04 2.31
C GLY A 125 -12.52 -8.56 0.96
N LEU A 126 -11.20 -8.56 0.76
CA LEU A 126 -10.57 -8.92 -0.51
C LEU A 126 -10.04 -10.35 -0.48
N ASN A 127 -10.44 -11.14 -1.48
CA ASN A 127 -9.92 -12.49 -1.70
C ASN A 127 -8.67 -12.51 -2.59
N VAL A 128 -8.48 -11.47 -3.40
CA VAL A 128 -7.26 -11.25 -4.17
C VAL A 128 -6.78 -9.83 -3.87
N ALA A 129 -5.56 -9.69 -3.39
CA ALA A 129 -5.01 -8.39 -3.03
C ALA A 129 -3.48 -8.35 -3.13
N GLY A 130 -2.95 -7.18 -3.49
CA GLY A 130 -1.56 -6.82 -3.27
C GLY A 130 -1.45 -6.00 -1.99
N VAL A 131 -0.77 -6.52 -0.98
CA VAL A 131 -0.56 -5.81 0.29
C VAL A 131 0.88 -5.34 0.36
N ASP A 132 1.07 -4.03 0.51
CA ASP A 132 2.38 -3.42 0.63
C ASP A 132 2.70 -3.15 2.09
N ILE A 133 3.84 -3.66 2.54
CA ILE A 133 4.27 -3.64 3.93
C ILE A 133 5.62 -2.92 4.03
N LEU A 134 5.74 -2.04 5.01
CA LEU A 134 7.00 -1.45 5.44
C LEU A 134 7.53 -2.20 6.65
N ARG A 135 8.83 -2.47 6.67
CA ARG A 135 9.54 -2.93 7.86
C ARG A 135 9.87 -1.75 8.74
N SER A 136 9.40 -1.78 9.97
CA SER A 136 9.68 -0.75 10.97
C SER A 136 10.31 -1.35 12.22
N ASN A 137 10.80 -0.49 13.11
CA ASN A 137 11.31 -0.88 14.43
C ASN A 137 10.19 -1.43 15.36
N HIS A 138 8.93 -1.23 14.96
CA HIS A 138 7.74 -1.69 15.69
C HIS A 138 7.03 -2.88 15.02
N GLY A 139 7.71 -3.55 14.08
CA GLY A 139 7.15 -4.66 13.30
C GLY A 139 6.65 -4.24 11.90
N PRO A 140 5.93 -5.13 11.21
CA PRO A 140 5.44 -4.87 9.87
C PRO A 140 4.26 -3.89 9.88
N LEU A 141 4.36 -2.80 9.12
CA LEU A 141 3.32 -1.79 8.95
C LEU A 141 2.68 -1.91 7.57
N VAL A 142 1.35 -1.98 7.51
CA VAL A 142 0.63 -1.96 6.24
C VAL A 142 0.66 -0.53 5.67
N MET A 143 1.21 -0.38 4.48
CA MET A 143 1.23 0.89 3.76
C MET A 143 -0.03 1.06 2.90
N GLU A 144 -0.38 0.04 2.13
CA GLU A 144 -1.58 0.04 1.29
C GLU A 144 -2.08 -1.38 0.97
N VAL A 145 -3.36 -1.48 0.57
CA VAL A 145 -3.97 -2.72 0.08
C VAL A 145 -4.60 -2.45 -1.28
N ASN A 146 -4.11 -3.14 -2.31
CA ASN A 146 -4.56 -3.00 -3.68
C ASN A 146 -5.53 -4.11 -4.05
N SER A 147 -6.74 -3.77 -4.47
CA SER A 147 -7.78 -4.72 -4.93
C SER A 147 -7.54 -5.26 -6.34
N SER A 148 -6.73 -4.57 -7.15
CA SER A 148 -6.38 -4.97 -8.51
C SER A 148 -4.86 -4.83 -8.71
N PRO A 149 -4.06 -5.67 -8.02
CA PRO A 149 -2.61 -5.56 -8.08
C PRO A 149 -2.08 -6.00 -9.45
N GLY A 150 -1.12 -5.23 -10.00
CA GLY A 150 -0.43 -5.61 -11.24
C GLY A 150 0.37 -6.90 -11.06
N LEU A 151 0.32 -7.78 -12.06
CA LEU A 151 0.95 -9.11 -12.03
C LEU A 151 2.37 -9.09 -12.57
N GLU A 152 2.66 -8.27 -13.58
CA GLU A 152 3.92 -8.28 -14.33
C GLU A 152 5.17 -8.27 -13.43
N GLY A 153 5.25 -7.29 -12.52
CA GLY A 153 6.44 -7.14 -11.67
C GLY A 153 6.67 -8.31 -10.72
N ILE A 154 5.60 -8.84 -10.13
CA ILE A 154 5.74 -9.94 -9.17
C ILE A 154 5.92 -11.30 -9.85
N GLU A 155 5.28 -11.54 -10.99
CA GLU A 155 5.48 -12.76 -11.79
C GLU A 155 6.91 -12.82 -12.35
N SER A 156 7.39 -11.71 -12.94
CA SER A 156 8.76 -11.60 -13.45
C SER A 156 9.81 -11.81 -12.34
N THR A 157 9.55 -11.26 -11.15
CA THR A 157 10.49 -11.37 -10.02
C THR A 157 10.49 -12.76 -9.40
N THR A 158 9.32 -13.41 -9.30
CA THR A 158 9.16 -14.67 -8.55
C THR A 158 9.14 -15.92 -9.44
N GLY A 159 8.95 -15.75 -10.74
CA GLY A 159 8.77 -16.86 -11.68
C GLY A 159 7.47 -17.67 -11.46
N LYS A 160 6.50 -17.11 -10.73
CA LYS A 160 5.24 -17.79 -10.41
C LYS A 160 4.14 -17.33 -11.35
N ASP A 161 3.33 -18.27 -11.82
CA ASP A 161 2.08 -18.04 -12.54
C ASP A 161 0.98 -17.61 -11.55
N ILE A 162 0.94 -16.32 -11.21
CA ILE A 162 -0.03 -15.77 -10.28
C ILE A 162 -1.42 -15.71 -10.91
N ALA A 163 -1.49 -15.39 -12.20
CA ALA A 163 -2.73 -15.38 -12.95
C ALA A 163 -3.42 -16.75 -12.90
N GLY A 164 -2.68 -17.82 -13.16
CA GLY A 164 -3.18 -19.20 -13.06
C GLY A 164 -3.66 -19.56 -11.65
N ILE A 165 -2.95 -19.14 -10.61
CA ILE A 165 -3.37 -19.37 -9.22
C ILE A 165 -4.68 -18.62 -8.89
N ILE A 166 -4.87 -17.40 -9.39
CA ILE A 166 -6.11 -16.64 -9.22
C ILE A 166 -7.27 -17.39 -9.91
N ILE A 167 -7.09 -17.83 -11.14
CA ILE A 167 -8.13 -18.56 -11.90
C ILE A 167 -8.52 -19.84 -11.17
N GLN A 168 -7.55 -20.65 -10.73
CA GLN A 168 -7.81 -21.87 -9.95
C GLN A 168 -8.57 -21.57 -8.64
N TYR A 169 -8.24 -20.46 -7.98
CA TYR A 169 -8.98 -20.02 -6.80
C TYR A 169 -10.42 -19.67 -7.12
N LEU A 170 -10.67 -18.94 -8.22
CA LEU A 170 -12.00 -18.56 -8.66
C LEU A 170 -12.84 -19.78 -9.07
N GLU A 171 -12.26 -20.71 -9.81
CA GLU A 171 -12.93 -21.98 -10.20
C GLU A 171 -13.38 -22.77 -8.97
N LYS A 172 -12.50 -22.85 -7.95
CA LYS A 172 -12.81 -23.58 -6.72
C LYS A 172 -13.85 -22.92 -5.84
N ASN A 173 -13.90 -21.58 -5.83
CA ASN A 173 -14.71 -20.80 -4.87
C ASN A 173 -15.85 -20.03 -5.53
N GLY A 174 -15.90 -19.92 -6.87
CA GLY A 174 -16.87 -19.16 -7.65
C GLY A 174 -18.11 -19.95 -8.08
N GLY A 175 -18.51 -20.99 -7.36
CA GLY A 175 -19.69 -21.79 -7.72
C GLY A 175 -21.01 -20.99 -7.67
N PRO A 176 -22.04 -21.42 -8.45
CA PRO A 176 -23.30 -20.68 -8.59
C PRO A 176 -24.09 -20.48 -7.28
N HIS A 177 -23.72 -21.17 -6.21
CA HIS A 177 -24.32 -21.00 -4.87
C HIS A 177 -23.82 -19.79 -4.09
N LEU A 178 -22.69 -19.19 -4.47
CA LEU A 178 -22.13 -18.00 -3.80
C LEU A 178 -22.62 -16.68 -4.42
N ALA A 179 -23.20 -16.73 -5.62
CA ALA A 179 -23.72 -15.56 -6.34
C ALA A 179 -25.18 -15.23 -6.01
N ARG A 180 -25.83 -15.92 -5.04
CA ARG A 180 -27.18 -15.56 -4.59
C ARG A 180 -27.10 -14.41 -3.58
N THR A 181 -26.93 -13.19 -4.05
CA THR A 181 -27.56 -12.03 -3.41
C THR A 181 -29.07 -12.30 -3.40
N LYS A 182 -29.62 -12.63 -2.23
CA LYS A 182 -31.05 -12.56 -2.01
C LYS A 182 -31.44 -11.08 -2.13
N GLY A 183 -31.76 -10.64 -3.32
CA GLY A 183 -32.52 -9.42 -3.51
C GLY A 183 -33.85 -9.62 -2.76
N LYS A 184 -34.01 -8.93 -1.66
CA LYS A 184 -35.36 -8.67 -1.14
C LYS A 184 -35.94 -7.61 -2.08
N GLY A 185 -36.83 -8.03 -2.98
CA GLY A 185 -37.79 -7.14 -3.59
C GLY A 185 -38.77 -6.60 -2.56
#